data_b80530f839a3a9d832b833a2e5115d6b
#
_entry.id   b80530f839a3a9d832b833a2e5115d6b
#
_cell.length_a   1.000
_cell.length_b   1.000
_cell.length_c   1.000
_cell.angle_alpha   90.00
_cell.angle_beta   90.00
_cell.angle_gamma   90.00
#
_symmetry.space_group_name_H-M   'P 1'
#
loop_
_entity.id
_entity.type
_entity.pdbx_description
1 polymer ?
#
loop_
_entity_poly.entity_id
_entity_poly.type
_entity_poly.pdbx_seq_one_letter_code
_entity_poly.pdbx_strand_id
1 'polypeptide(L)'
;MGRYSGTPLLVLAHILLVLFCFLPGVSAASATEPVQLDPLILAFNGYKLTAYDVQVKVHDNNVLEVTEYITAYFDQPKHGIYRNIPIKNKLRWFINQETIAHTQKAKITNISVTDGKNNQPLPMEKEANSNQLRLKIGDDGQMVTGEQSYVIRYHYVLGSDVLPQFDELYYNLIGDGWDTYIGNISFSVEMPKAFDASKIRFMFDTEDAGSEVSYTVEGNRISGTVNKVLPSGHRLSIRLELPQGYFRNVEDAAAIIRSGLAVGFMLVSVLLFLFFGRNPRQQQYDTNASLPEFTPAEAGYILGGDAQKRGRISLLLYWAEKGYLVVETDEFGRTFLIKQKAADDGMKPYEQTLFHALFISGDRVSPETLRSQCIGVMAKVANAIRDYFAEPARRLYTVASGRARNLCYLLALVSLGLIVSKIFGDAYSLTDRLTIAAGTLGLSCLVFPPIGFLSYYARKNGTGAISGQLTNLICLLLVLGMLLGLLAYADALDNESGLSVLAVGVCGIAGAFTRRRTEFGNRLLSQVIALKQQLEKGQQNRSQPSSYFFSLLAYAYVFNISEIWAKTFDGLELEAPHWFRGRFINLYSTLYFSNWANEELAALESNMTDSDSYGDGGSSGGGGGSGGGGGGSW
;
A
#
# COMPACT_ATOMS: atom_id res chain seq x y z
N MET A 1 -27.02 -27.22 -2.16
CA MET A 1 -25.74 -27.19 -1.39
C MET A 1 -24.59 -27.29 -2.39
N GLY A 2 -24.11 -26.22 -2.95
CA GLY A 2 -23.12 -26.22 -4.02
C GLY A 2 -22.23 -24.98 -3.98
N ARG A 3 -21.08 -25.12 -3.41
CA ARG A 3 -19.79 -24.50 -3.72
C ARG A 3 -19.78 -23.04 -4.17
N TYR A 4 -19.72 -22.16 -3.18
CA TYR A 4 -19.08 -20.84 -3.33
C TYR A 4 -17.74 -20.87 -2.56
N SER A 5 -16.66 -21.29 -3.21
CA SER A 5 -15.36 -21.45 -2.56
C SER A 5 -14.18 -21.12 -3.46
N GLY A 6 -14.19 -20.00 -4.16
CA GLY A 6 -13.02 -19.69 -4.98
C GLY A 6 -12.38 -18.32 -4.72
N THR A 7 -13.19 -17.30 -4.59
CA THR A 7 -12.69 -15.93 -4.62
C THR A 7 -12.04 -15.40 -3.33
N PRO A 8 -12.53 -15.70 -2.12
CA PRO A 8 -11.84 -15.22 -0.92
C PRO A 8 -10.53 -15.96 -0.63
N LEU A 9 -10.43 -17.24 -1.04
CA LEU A 9 -9.20 -18.01 -0.86
C LEU A 9 -8.07 -17.53 -1.78
N LEU A 10 -8.40 -17.12 -3.01
CA LEU A 10 -7.43 -16.57 -3.96
C LEU A 10 -6.89 -15.22 -3.50
N VAL A 11 -7.73 -14.34 -2.95
CA VAL A 11 -7.29 -13.06 -2.36
C VAL A 11 -6.43 -13.31 -1.11
N LEU A 12 -6.83 -14.25 -0.26
CA LEU A 12 -6.05 -14.64 0.91
C LEU A 12 -4.72 -15.30 0.52
N ALA A 13 -4.72 -16.15 -0.53
CA ALA A 13 -3.52 -16.78 -1.07
C ALA A 13 -2.56 -15.75 -1.68
N HIS A 14 -3.06 -14.72 -2.37
CA HIS A 14 -2.22 -13.62 -2.87
C HIS A 14 -1.66 -12.75 -1.74
N ILE A 15 -2.45 -12.46 -0.71
CA ILE A 15 -1.98 -11.73 0.48
C ILE A 15 -0.93 -12.55 1.24
N LEU A 16 -1.13 -13.87 1.39
CA LEU A 16 -0.17 -14.77 2.01
C LEU A 16 1.10 -14.94 1.16
N LEU A 17 0.98 -14.99 -0.17
CA LEU A 17 2.14 -15.07 -1.07
C LEU A 17 3.00 -13.80 -1.01
N VAL A 18 2.36 -12.63 -0.96
CA VAL A 18 3.06 -11.35 -0.79
C VAL A 18 3.69 -11.24 0.61
N LEU A 19 3.01 -11.73 1.66
CA LEU A 19 3.59 -11.84 3.00
C LEU A 19 4.81 -12.78 3.05
N PHE A 20 4.79 -13.85 2.26
CA PHE A 20 5.92 -14.80 2.18
C PHE A 20 7.12 -14.22 1.44
N CYS A 21 6.91 -13.33 0.47
CA CYS A 21 7.98 -12.62 -0.24
C CYS A 21 8.69 -11.55 0.61
N PHE A 22 8.06 -11.09 1.72
CA PHE A 22 8.63 -10.10 2.63
C PHE A 22 9.18 -10.68 3.94
N LEU A 23 9.10 -11.99 4.16
CA LEU A 23 9.82 -12.62 5.26
C LEU A 23 11.30 -12.72 4.87
N PRO A 24 12.22 -12.04 5.58
CA PRO A 24 13.63 -12.28 5.40
C PRO A 24 13.89 -13.76 5.74
N GLY A 25 14.49 -14.47 4.83
CA GLY A 25 14.94 -15.83 5.09
C GLY A 25 15.73 -15.87 6.39
N VAL A 26 15.26 -16.63 7.36
CA VAL A 26 16.01 -16.94 8.57
C VAL A 26 17.19 -17.79 8.13
N SER A 27 18.29 -17.11 7.77
CA SER A 27 19.58 -17.77 7.62
C SER A 27 20.03 -18.16 9.02
N ALA A 28 20.12 -19.44 9.27
CA ALA A 28 20.75 -19.98 10.46
C ALA A 28 22.17 -19.42 10.52
N ALA A 29 22.43 -18.54 11.48
CA ALA A 29 23.77 -18.06 11.77
C ALA A 29 24.59 -19.26 12.23
N SER A 30 25.48 -19.73 11.38
CA SER A 30 26.55 -20.61 11.76
C SER A 30 27.44 -19.84 12.77
N ALA A 31 27.51 -20.31 13.98
CA ALA A 31 28.42 -19.80 14.98
C ALA A 31 29.85 -20.01 14.47
N THR A 32 30.43 -18.95 13.94
CA THR A 32 31.87 -18.89 13.69
C THR A 32 32.55 -18.61 15.04
N GLU A 33 33.46 -19.50 15.42
CA GLU A 33 34.38 -19.31 16.54
C GLU A 33 35.14 -17.97 16.41
N PRO A 34 35.43 -17.28 17.52
CA PRO A 34 36.18 -16.04 17.46
C PRO A 34 37.59 -16.33 16.91
N VAL A 35 37.85 -15.81 15.72
CA VAL A 35 39.19 -15.79 15.14
C VAL A 35 40.05 -14.90 16.06
N GLN A 36 40.97 -15.47 16.83
CA GLN A 36 42.05 -14.75 17.51
C GLN A 36 42.93 -14.11 16.44
N LEU A 37 42.69 -12.83 16.16
CA LEU A 37 43.55 -12.04 15.30
C LEU A 37 44.86 -11.76 16.04
N ASP A 38 45.95 -12.23 15.45
CA ASP A 38 47.31 -11.93 15.88
C ASP A 38 47.50 -10.40 15.96
N PRO A 39 47.96 -9.81 17.11
CA PRO A 39 48.08 -8.35 17.27
C PRO A 39 49.08 -7.69 16.33
N LEU A 40 49.80 -8.45 15.51
CA LEU A 40 50.79 -7.98 14.55
C LEU A 40 50.29 -7.81 13.11
N ILE A 41 49.04 -8.18 12.79
CA ILE A 41 48.41 -7.84 11.50
C ILE A 41 47.64 -6.54 11.69
N LEU A 42 48.35 -5.46 11.94
CA LEU A 42 47.85 -4.11 11.75
C LEU A 42 47.76 -3.87 10.24
N ALA A 43 46.57 -4.03 9.70
CA ALA A 43 46.34 -3.80 8.30
C ALA A 43 46.66 -2.33 7.98
N PHE A 44 47.80 -2.12 7.39
CA PHE A 44 48.24 -0.85 6.82
C PHE A 44 47.40 -0.64 5.55
N ASN A 45 46.25 0.06 5.68
CA ASN A 45 45.43 0.42 4.52
C ASN A 45 46.04 1.56 3.68
N GLY A 46 47.37 1.79 3.82
CA GLY A 46 48.11 2.80 3.08
C GLY A 46 47.89 4.23 3.56
N TYR A 47 47.28 4.42 4.73
CA TYR A 47 47.10 5.72 5.39
C TYR A 47 46.94 5.55 6.91
N LYS A 48 47.16 6.65 7.65
CA LYS A 48 46.91 6.75 9.09
C LYS A 48 46.38 8.15 9.42
N LEU A 49 45.60 8.25 10.50
CA LEU A 49 45.18 9.56 11.04
C LEU A 49 46.20 9.97 12.09
N THR A 50 47.01 11.01 11.78
CA THR A 50 48.06 11.49 12.67
C THR A 50 47.50 12.42 13.76
N ALA A 51 46.38 13.11 13.48
CA ALA A 51 45.68 13.91 14.47
C ALA A 51 44.16 13.90 14.21
N TYR A 52 43.40 13.92 15.29
CA TYR A 52 41.94 14.04 15.26
C TYR A 52 41.47 14.95 16.39
N ASP A 53 40.99 16.16 16.06
CA ASP A 53 40.38 17.07 17.02
C ASP A 53 38.89 17.14 16.74
N VAL A 54 38.07 16.88 17.76
CA VAL A 54 36.61 16.94 17.62
C VAL A 54 36.01 17.98 18.56
N GLN A 55 35.31 18.93 18.00
CA GLN A 55 34.64 19.98 18.72
C GLN A 55 33.12 19.80 18.62
N VAL A 56 32.45 19.69 19.75
CA VAL A 56 31.01 19.47 19.86
C VAL A 56 30.41 20.62 20.64
N LYS A 57 29.53 21.40 20.02
CA LYS A 57 28.70 22.36 20.71
C LYS A 57 27.29 21.80 20.82
N VAL A 58 26.86 21.57 22.06
CA VAL A 58 25.56 21.03 22.38
C VAL A 58 24.57 22.18 22.57
N HIS A 59 23.45 22.13 21.83
CA HIS A 59 22.36 23.10 21.95
C HIS A 59 21.28 22.60 22.91
N ASP A 60 20.48 23.54 23.46
CA ASP A 60 19.41 23.21 24.42
C ASP A 60 18.25 22.39 23.83
N ASN A 61 18.20 22.24 22.50
CA ASN A 61 17.26 21.40 21.76
C ASN A 61 17.86 20.05 21.33
N ASN A 62 18.92 19.60 22.00
CA ASN A 62 19.62 18.34 21.73
C ASN A 62 20.14 18.21 20.28
N VAL A 63 20.56 19.33 19.72
CA VAL A 63 21.33 19.40 18.46
C VAL A 63 22.79 19.55 18.79
N LEU A 64 23.64 18.70 18.23
CA LEU A 64 25.09 18.79 18.35
C LEU A 64 25.65 19.42 17.06
N GLU A 65 26.25 20.57 17.17
CA GLU A 65 27.07 21.17 16.13
C GLU A 65 28.47 20.60 16.25
N VAL A 66 28.84 19.75 15.28
CA VAL A 66 30.10 18.99 15.31
C VAL A 66 31.06 19.54 14.28
N THR A 67 32.28 19.77 14.69
CA THR A 67 33.41 20.07 13.82
C THR A 67 34.53 19.07 14.08
N GLU A 68 34.92 18.35 13.05
CA GLU A 68 36.03 17.38 13.09
C GLU A 68 37.21 17.93 12.28
N TYR A 69 38.36 18.08 12.91
CA TYR A 69 39.63 18.40 12.26
C TYR A 69 40.44 17.12 12.17
N ILE A 70 40.61 16.60 10.97
CA ILE A 70 41.26 15.32 10.71
C ILE A 70 42.53 15.53 9.91
N THR A 71 43.65 15.12 10.42
CA THR A 71 44.92 15.08 9.68
C THR A 71 45.24 13.63 9.33
N ALA A 72 45.23 13.33 8.03
CA ALA A 72 45.56 12.03 7.48
C ALA A 72 46.93 12.06 6.79
N TYR A 73 47.76 11.05 6.99
CA TYR A 73 48.98 10.84 6.26
C TYR A 73 48.83 9.64 5.34
N PHE A 74 48.97 9.85 4.05
CA PHE A 74 48.87 8.83 3.02
C PHE A 74 50.27 8.32 2.64
N ASP A 75 50.54 7.09 3.02
CA ASP A 75 51.78 6.38 2.65
C ASP A 75 51.75 5.89 1.18
N GLN A 76 50.53 5.74 0.63
CA GLN A 76 50.25 5.38 -0.76
C GLN A 76 49.31 6.37 -1.40
N PRO A 77 49.36 6.57 -2.73
CA PRO A 77 48.42 7.42 -3.43
C PRO A 77 46.97 6.99 -3.23
N LYS A 78 46.11 7.88 -2.81
CA LYS A 78 44.68 7.71 -2.58
C LYS A 78 43.90 8.93 -3.13
N HIS A 79 42.61 8.79 -3.36
CA HIS A 79 41.77 9.92 -3.80
C HIS A 79 41.29 10.79 -2.62
N GLY A 80 41.25 10.24 -1.41
CA GLY A 80 40.82 10.95 -0.22
C GLY A 80 40.35 10.02 0.91
N ILE A 81 39.40 10.48 1.71
CA ILE A 81 38.84 9.74 2.85
C ILE A 81 37.35 9.54 2.74
N TYR A 82 36.83 8.48 3.33
CA TYR A 82 35.41 8.32 3.67
C TYR A 82 35.17 8.73 5.12
N ARG A 83 34.07 9.42 5.39
CA ARG A 83 33.56 9.62 6.74
C ARG A 83 32.14 9.08 6.84
N ASN A 84 31.96 8.02 7.60
CA ASN A 84 30.66 7.41 7.87
C ASN A 84 30.10 7.99 9.16
N ILE A 85 28.93 8.64 9.12
CA ILE A 85 28.26 9.23 10.27
C ILE A 85 26.99 8.40 10.53
N PRO A 86 26.82 7.77 11.71
CA PRO A 86 25.67 6.94 11.98
C PRO A 86 24.39 7.77 12.04
N ILE A 87 23.32 7.29 11.36
CA ILE A 87 21.96 7.83 11.46
C ILE A 87 21.16 7.06 12.50
N LYS A 88 21.50 5.77 12.70
CA LYS A 88 20.79 4.88 13.60
C LYS A 88 21.74 4.42 14.71
N ASN A 89 21.41 4.80 15.95
CA ASN A 89 22.21 4.49 17.13
C ASN A 89 21.44 3.49 18.02
N LYS A 90 22.09 2.39 18.38
CA LYS A 90 21.55 1.43 19.36
C LYS A 90 22.11 1.77 20.72
N LEU A 91 21.30 2.41 21.56
CA LEU A 91 21.65 2.78 22.91
C LEU A 91 21.21 1.68 23.87
N ARG A 92 22.03 1.43 24.89
CA ARG A 92 21.72 0.45 25.96
C ARG A 92 22.06 1.06 27.31
N TRP A 93 21.12 0.91 28.21
CA TRP A 93 21.28 1.32 29.61
C TRP A 93 20.97 0.15 30.53
N PHE A 94 21.69 0.09 31.64
CA PHE A 94 21.40 -0.84 32.71
C PHE A 94 20.88 -0.02 33.90
N ILE A 95 19.56 -0.04 34.09
CA ILE A 95 18.87 0.76 35.10
C ILE A 95 17.97 -0.18 35.91
N ASN A 96 18.06 -0.08 37.27
CA ASN A 96 17.27 -0.91 38.17
C ASN A 96 17.33 -2.42 37.89
N GLN A 97 18.50 -2.94 37.55
CA GLN A 97 18.76 -4.35 37.22
C GLN A 97 18.13 -4.81 35.88
N GLU A 98 17.59 -3.90 35.08
CA GLU A 98 17.05 -4.19 33.76
C GLU A 98 17.90 -3.54 32.66
N THR A 99 18.03 -4.22 31.52
CA THR A 99 18.66 -3.65 30.32
C THR A 99 17.59 -2.99 29.47
N ILE A 100 17.63 -1.68 29.38
CA ILE A 100 16.79 -0.89 28.48
C ILE A 100 17.58 -0.69 27.18
N ALA A 101 17.01 -1.13 26.06
CA ALA A 101 17.57 -0.91 24.74
C ALA A 101 16.65 0.02 23.93
N HIS A 102 17.23 1.02 23.30
CA HIS A 102 16.52 1.94 22.43
C HIS A 102 17.30 2.21 21.16
N THR A 103 16.56 2.41 20.06
CA THR A 103 17.15 2.83 18.78
C THR A 103 16.82 4.28 18.54
N GLN A 104 17.82 5.15 18.71
CA GLN A 104 17.73 6.57 18.44
C GLN A 104 18.11 6.84 16.99
N LYS A 105 17.27 7.57 16.27
CA LYS A 105 17.57 8.07 14.91
C LYS A 105 18.05 9.51 14.99
N ALA A 106 19.18 9.78 14.36
CA ALA A 106 19.72 11.13 14.23
C ALA A 106 19.47 11.66 12.81
N LYS A 107 19.23 12.94 12.67
CA LYS A 107 19.21 13.65 11.39
C LYS A 107 20.49 14.47 11.23
N ILE A 108 21.15 14.34 10.08
CA ILE A 108 22.39 15.05 9.81
C ILE A 108 22.12 16.17 8.82
N THR A 109 22.40 17.42 9.21
CA THR A 109 22.15 18.62 8.41
C THR A 109 23.35 19.55 8.38
N ASN A 110 23.34 20.58 7.56
CA ASN A 110 24.37 21.63 7.47
C ASN A 110 25.79 21.09 7.24
N ILE A 111 25.91 20.08 6.36
CA ILE A 111 27.18 19.41 6.10
C ILE A 111 28.05 20.25 5.19
N SER A 112 29.29 20.52 5.63
CA SER A 112 30.33 21.13 4.83
C SER A 112 31.69 20.47 5.08
N VAL A 113 32.49 20.41 4.04
CA VAL A 113 33.88 19.89 4.12
C VAL A 113 34.81 20.88 3.47
N THR A 114 35.88 21.22 4.18
CA THR A 114 36.93 22.12 3.71
C THR A 114 38.30 21.55 3.96
N ASP A 115 39.29 21.99 3.20
CA ASP A 115 40.71 21.73 3.45
C ASP A 115 41.15 22.44 4.75
N GLY A 116 41.83 21.72 5.63
CA GLY A 116 42.26 22.25 6.93
C GLY A 116 43.39 23.29 6.85
N LYS A 117 44.12 23.38 5.71
CA LYS A 117 45.23 24.29 5.54
C LYS A 117 44.82 25.67 5.00
N ASN A 118 43.89 25.68 4.04
CA ASN A 118 43.50 26.90 3.33
C ASN A 118 42.00 27.21 3.42
N ASN A 119 41.21 26.35 4.12
CA ASN A 119 39.79 26.46 4.32
C ASN A 119 38.95 26.51 3.02
N GLN A 120 39.51 26.00 1.91
CA GLN A 120 38.77 25.90 0.64
C GLN A 120 37.83 24.71 0.65
N PRO A 121 36.64 24.82 0.04
CA PRO A 121 35.73 23.67 -0.08
C PRO A 121 36.40 22.51 -0.83
N LEU A 122 36.24 21.29 -0.29
CA LEU A 122 36.69 20.06 -0.94
C LEU A 122 35.53 19.38 -1.68
N PRO A 123 35.81 18.71 -2.80
CA PRO A 123 34.85 17.85 -3.46
C PRO A 123 34.31 16.78 -2.48
N MET A 124 32.99 16.62 -2.46
CA MET A 124 32.33 15.69 -1.55
C MET A 124 31.09 15.09 -2.19
N GLU A 125 30.97 13.77 -2.13
CA GLU A 125 29.76 13.03 -2.50
C GLU A 125 29.08 12.46 -1.25
N LYS A 126 27.75 12.46 -1.24
CA LYS A 126 26.92 11.96 -0.11
C LYS A 126 26.22 10.67 -0.51
N GLU A 127 26.48 9.61 0.21
CA GLU A 127 25.81 8.32 0.09
C GLU A 127 25.10 8.01 1.41
N ALA A 128 23.78 7.90 1.40
CA ALA A 128 23.01 7.61 2.60
C ALA A 128 22.30 6.27 2.49
N ASN A 129 22.25 5.53 3.61
CA ASN A 129 21.38 4.38 3.78
C ASN A 129 20.61 4.52 5.12
N SER A 130 19.81 3.51 5.49
CA SER A 130 19.01 3.54 6.72
C SER A 130 19.81 3.61 8.01
N ASN A 131 21.13 3.32 8.00
CA ASN A 131 21.97 3.20 9.19
C ASN A 131 22.99 4.32 9.30
N GLN A 132 23.51 4.83 8.18
CA GLN A 132 24.58 5.82 8.16
C GLN A 132 24.55 6.71 6.92
N LEU A 133 25.11 7.90 7.06
CA LEU A 133 25.50 8.79 5.98
C LEU A 133 27.01 8.64 5.75
N ARG A 134 27.42 8.30 4.53
CA ARG A 134 28.82 8.30 4.09
C ARG A 134 29.10 9.59 3.33
N LEU A 135 30.16 10.27 3.71
CA LEU A 135 30.76 11.36 2.96
C LEU A 135 32.00 10.82 2.27
N LYS A 136 32.00 10.77 0.94
CA LYS A 136 33.16 10.47 0.12
C LYS A 136 33.84 11.81 -0.19
N ILE A 137 35.03 12.03 0.38
CA ILE A 137 35.73 13.33 0.36
C ILE A 137 37.00 13.18 -0.46
N GLY A 138 37.11 13.95 -1.54
CA GLY A 138 38.21 13.92 -2.48
C GLY A 138 37.76 14.00 -3.93
N ASP A 139 38.67 13.86 -4.88
CA ASP A 139 38.41 13.96 -6.32
C ASP A 139 38.84 12.64 -7.01
N ASP A 140 37.89 12.00 -7.75
CA ASP A 140 38.17 10.76 -8.49
C ASP A 140 39.29 10.92 -9.54
N GLY A 141 39.51 12.12 -10.03
CA GLY A 141 40.54 12.45 -11.02
C GLY A 141 41.89 12.81 -10.42
N GLN A 142 41.99 12.95 -9.08
CA GLN A 142 43.21 13.42 -8.42
C GLN A 142 43.62 12.53 -7.25
N MET A 143 44.87 12.06 -7.25
CA MET A 143 45.43 11.31 -6.13
C MET A 143 46.24 12.24 -5.22
N VAL A 144 46.17 12.01 -3.94
CA VAL A 144 46.93 12.70 -2.89
C VAL A 144 47.86 11.73 -2.15
N THR A 145 48.98 12.24 -1.70
CA THR A 145 49.99 11.54 -0.86
C THR A 145 50.44 12.46 0.25
N GLY A 146 51.14 11.90 1.25
CA GLY A 146 51.64 12.66 2.39
C GLY A 146 50.52 13.21 3.26
N GLU A 147 50.75 14.34 3.91
CA GLU A 147 49.84 14.92 4.88
C GLU A 147 48.73 15.74 4.23
N GLN A 148 47.50 15.33 4.51
CA GLN A 148 46.25 16.02 4.10
C GLN A 148 45.41 16.37 5.34
N SER A 149 44.78 17.54 5.35
CA SER A 149 43.96 18.00 6.45
C SER A 149 42.53 18.28 5.99
N TYR A 150 41.59 17.75 6.74
CA TYR A 150 40.13 17.85 6.44
C TYR A 150 39.43 18.51 7.60
N VAL A 151 38.50 19.43 7.32
CA VAL A 151 37.60 19.97 8.33
C VAL A 151 36.17 19.64 7.92
N ILE A 152 35.53 18.79 8.70
CA ILE A 152 34.16 18.33 8.46
C ILE A 152 33.25 18.97 9.50
N ARG A 153 32.20 19.67 9.05
CA ARG A 153 31.20 20.32 9.92
C ARG A 153 29.82 19.77 9.60
N TYR A 154 29.06 19.50 10.63
CA TYR A 154 27.66 19.07 10.49
C TYR A 154 26.87 19.29 11.76
N HIS A 155 25.52 19.36 11.62
CA HIS A 155 24.60 19.30 12.74
C HIS A 155 24.10 17.88 12.88
N TYR A 156 24.23 17.34 14.08
CA TYR A 156 23.74 16.02 14.45
C TYR A 156 22.54 16.18 15.37
N VAL A 157 21.32 16.05 14.80
CA VAL A 157 20.06 16.31 15.47
C VAL A 157 19.55 15.01 16.10
N LEU A 158 19.57 14.93 17.42
CA LEU A 158 19.16 13.75 18.18
C LEU A 158 17.67 13.74 18.54
N GLY A 159 17.03 14.90 18.59
CA GLY A 159 15.64 15.05 19.00
C GLY A 159 15.46 14.97 20.53
N SER A 160 14.24 14.62 20.95
CA SER A 160 13.90 14.50 22.37
C SER A 160 14.66 13.35 23.05
N ASP A 161 15.03 13.55 24.31
CA ASP A 161 15.59 12.46 25.13
C ASP A 161 14.52 11.38 25.39
N VAL A 162 14.99 10.15 25.53
CA VAL A 162 14.14 8.95 25.62
C VAL A 162 14.02 8.41 27.05
N LEU A 163 14.92 8.83 27.95
CA LEU A 163 14.91 8.34 29.33
C LEU A 163 13.97 9.18 30.20
N PRO A 164 13.02 8.56 30.90
CA PRO A 164 12.09 9.31 31.74
C PRO A 164 12.66 9.75 33.08
N GLN A 165 13.86 9.27 33.47
CA GLN A 165 14.44 9.52 34.77
C GLN A 165 15.48 10.65 34.77
N PHE A 166 16.20 10.82 33.67
CA PHE A 166 17.26 11.82 33.48
C PHE A 166 17.50 12.04 31.99
N ASP A 167 18.02 13.21 31.64
CA ASP A 167 18.53 13.48 30.29
C ASP A 167 19.99 13.01 30.22
N GLU A 168 20.50 12.74 29.02
CA GLU A 168 21.85 12.25 28.84
C GLU A 168 22.50 12.78 27.57
N LEU A 169 23.76 13.20 27.66
CA LEU A 169 24.62 13.30 26.49
C LEU A 169 25.42 11.99 26.37
N TYR A 170 25.03 11.11 25.43
CA TYR A 170 25.81 9.93 25.08
C TYR A 170 26.25 10.04 23.61
N TYR A 171 27.51 10.41 23.39
CA TYR A 171 28.02 10.68 22.07
C TYR A 171 29.40 10.04 21.86
N ASN A 172 29.59 9.38 20.68
CA ASN A 172 30.86 8.87 20.27
C ASN A 172 31.69 9.99 19.65
N LEU A 173 32.65 10.54 20.38
CA LEU A 173 33.60 11.53 19.89
C LEU A 173 34.39 10.99 18.70
N ILE A 174 34.76 9.71 18.76
CA ILE A 174 35.33 8.95 17.65
C ILE A 174 34.55 7.64 17.54
N GLY A 175 34.09 7.30 16.35
CA GLY A 175 33.35 6.06 16.09
C GLY A 175 34.27 4.88 15.80
N ASP A 176 33.74 3.65 15.97
CA ASP A 176 34.46 2.37 15.81
C ASP A 176 34.70 1.92 14.35
N GLY A 177 34.23 2.64 13.39
CA GLY A 177 34.34 2.24 11.98
C GLY A 177 35.52 2.85 11.23
N TRP A 178 36.54 3.36 11.92
CA TRP A 178 37.79 3.72 11.27
C TRP A 178 38.67 2.48 11.06
N ASP A 179 39.12 2.30 9.84
CA ASP A 179 39.94 1.13 9.43
C ASP A 179 41.47 1.35 9.58
N THR A 180 41.83 2.39 10.34
CA THR A 180 43.24 2.78 10.58
C THR A 180 43.42 3.28 12.01
N TYR A 181 44.68 3.50 12.41
CA TYR A 181 44.99 4.12 13.70
C TYR A 181 44.72 5.61 13.73
N ILE A 182 44.41 6.09 14.93
CA ILE A 182 44.21 7.50 15.21
C ILE A 182 45.16 7.93 16.32
N GLY A 183 46.13 8.81 15.96
CA GLY A 183 47.04 9.43 16.90
C GLY A 183 46.56 10.82 17.33
N ASN A 184 47.22 11.43 18.31
CA ASN A 184 47.02 12.80 18.78
C ASN A 184 45.56 13.23 18.82
N ILE A 185 44.77 12.61 19.70
CA ILE A 185 43.35 12.86 19.82
C ILE A 185 43.11 13.97 20.83
N SER A 186 42.37 15.02 20.43
CA SER A 186 41.85 16.08 21.29
C SER A 186 40.36 16.26 21.09
N PHE A 187 39.71 16.80 22.09
CA PHE A 187 38.26 17.08 22.00
C PHE A 187 37.87 18.28 22.85
N SER A 188 36.75 18.94 22.46
CA SER A 188 36.04 19.88 23.31
C SER A 188 34.56 19.68 23.16
N VAL A 189 33.84 19.68 24.30
CA VAL A 189 32.38 19.59 24.35
C VAL A 189 31.85 20.80 25.12
N GLU A 190 31.09 21.64 24.47
CA GLU A 190 30.47 22.84 25.07
C GLU A 190 28.99 22.54 25.31
N MET A 191 28.58 22.54 26.58
CA MET A 191 27.20 22.29 27.00
C MET A 191 26.39 23.60 27.03
N PRO A 192 25.05 23.57 26.76
CA PRO A 192 24.22 24.77 26.72
C PRO A 192 23.98 25.38 28.10
N LYS A 193 24.13 24.60 29.18
CA LYS A 193 23.88 24.98 30.58
C LYS A 193 24.87 24.31 31.50
N ALA A 194 24.92 24.78 32.75
CA ALA A 194 25.70 24.12 33.79
C ALA A 194 25.26 22.67 33.99
N PHE A 195 26.21 21.82 34.36
CA PHE A 195 26.04 20.40 34.62
C PHE A 195 26.91 19.94 35.79
N ASP A 196 26.68 18.74 36.29
CA ASP A 196 27.50 18.14 37.35
C ASP A 196 28.70 17.40 36.71
N ALA A 197 29.90 17.97 36.91
CA ALA A 197 31.13 17.40 36.36
C ALA A 197 31.45 15.99 36.92
N SER A 198 30.94 15.63 38.08
CA SER A 198 31.13 14.28 38.65
C SER A 198 30.43 13.18 37.88
N LYS A 199 29.47 13.56 37.00
CA LYS A 199 28.68 12.66 36.17
C LYS A 199 29.32 12.38 34.80
N ILE A 200 30.46 13.01 34.50
CA ILE A 200 31.19 12.76 33.26
C ILE A 200 31.82 11.35 33.31
N ARG A 201 31.66 10.59 32.21
CA ARG A 201 32.37 9.32 31.98
C ARG A 201 32.90 9.32 30.55
N PHE A 202 34.15 8.89 30.39
CA PHE A 202 34.75 8.57 29.09
C PHE A 202 34.89 7.07 28.99
N MET A 203 34.64 6.52 27.84
CA MET A 203 34.69 5.09 27.59
C MET A 203 35.43 4.78 26.29
N PHE A 204 36.29 3.77 26.32
CA PHE A 204 36.75 3.06 25.13
C PHE A 204 35.86 1.84 24.94
N ASP A 205 35.17 1.79 23.83
CA ASP A 205 34.13 0.77 23.55
C ASP A 205 33.05 0.72 24.66
N THR A 206 33.19 -0.21 25.60
CA THR A 206 32.27 -0.37 26.75
C THR A 206 32.99 -0.23 28.10
N GLU A 207 34.30 0.00 28.11
CA GLU A 207 35.12 0.07 29.32
C GLU A 207 35.41 1.52 29.71
N ASP A 208 35.48 1.79 30.99
CA ASP A 208 35.85 3.11 31.50
C ASP A 208 37.29 3.45 31.03
N ALA A 209 37.46 4.64 30.46
CA ALA A 209 38.71 5.10 29.91
C ALA A 209 39.79 5.41 30.99
N GLY A 210 39.37 5.59 32.24
CA GLY A 210 40.24 5.84 33.38
C GLY A 210 41.25 6.97 33.13
N SER A 211 42.52 6.74 33.41
CA SER A 211 43.61 7.71 33.24
C SER A 211 44.06 7.92 31.79
N GLU A 212 43.53 7.17 30.85
CA GLU A 212 43.93 7.30 29.43
C GLU A 212 43.27 8.53 28.76
N VAL A 213 42.29 9.15 29.39
CA VAL A 213 41.70 10.43 28.99
C VAL A 213 42.00 11.47 30.05
N SER A 214 42.75 12.51 29.67
CA SER A 214 42.99 13.68 30.52
C SER A 214 42.06 14.82 30.08
N TYR A 215 41.27 15.36 31.02
CA TYR A 215 40.31 16.44 30.70
C TYR A 215 40.21 17.49 31.80
N THR A 216 39.75 18.68 31.43
CA THR A 216 39.44 19.80 32.32
C THR A 216 38.01 20.29 32.04
N VAL A 217 37.38 20.85 33.05
CA VAL A 217 36.05 21.47 32.91
C VAL A 217 36.18 22.94 33.28
N GLU A 218 35.91 23.80 32.32
CA GLU A 218 35.89 25.26 32.50
C GLU A 218 34.52 25.83 32.17
N GLY A 219 33.76 26.19 33.21
CA GLY A 219 32.35 26.59 33.04
C GLY A 219 31.51 25.46 32.46
N ASN A 220 31.00 25.67 31.25
CA ASN A 220 30.18 24.67 30.53
C ASN A 220 30.98 23.89 29.48
N ARG A 221 32.29 24.05 29.43
CA ARG A 221 33.15 23.40 28.43
C ARG A 221 33.99 22.30 29.08
N ILE A 222 33.98 21.13 28.46
CA ILE A 222 34.81 19.99 28.76
C ILE A 222 35.85 19.92 27.67
N SER A 223 37.14 19.98 27.98
CA SER A 223 38.23 19.87 27.00
C SER A 223 39.22 18.83 27.46
N GLY A 224 39.75 18.04 26.52
CA GLY A 224 40.69 16.98 26.88
C GLY A 224 41.45 16.38 25.73
N THR A 225 42.35 15.48 26.10
CA THR A 225 43.21 14.71 25.19
C THR A 225 43.24 13.23 25.58
N VAL A 226 43.53 12.40 24.61
CA VAL A 226 43.71 10.94 24.82
C VAL A 226 45.19 10.63 24.88
N ASN A 227 45.62 9.93 25.92
CA ASN A 227 47.03 9.62 26.20
C ASN A 227 47.52 8.37 25.48
N LYS A 228 46.75 7.83 24.56
CA LYS A 228 47.11 6.65 23.76
C LYS A 228 46.67 6.80 22.31
N VAL A 229 47.32 6.00 21.44
CA VAL A 229 46.82 5.83 20.07
C VAL A 229 45.58 4.96 20.08
N LEU A 230 44.51 5.38 19.39
CA LEU A 230 43.28 4.60 19.24
C LEU A 230 43.47 3.61 18.08
N PRO A 231 43.39 2.29 18.33
CA PRO A 231 43.50 1.29 17.26
C PRO A 231 42.29 1.32 16.31
N SER A 232 42.47 0.71 15.13
CA SER A 232 41.38 0.46 14.18
C SER A 232 40.23 -0.30 14.84
N GLY A 233 39.00 0.09 14.56
CA GLY A 233 37.80 -0.57 15.07
C GLY A 233 37.39 -0.21 16.50
N HIS A 234 38.13 0.69 17.18
CA HIS A 234 37.81 1.14 18.52
C HIS A 234 37.17 2.53 18.52
N ARG A 235 36.34 2.82 19.54
CA ARG A 235 35.65 4.10 19.69
C ARG A 235 36.01 4.78 21.01
N LEU A 236 35.90 6.11 21.00
CA LEU A 236 35.93 6.95 22.19
C LEU A 236 34.57 7.60 22.37
N SER A 237 33.93 7.38 23.51
CA SER A 237 32.61 7.94 23.85
C SER A 237 32.69 8.81 25.08
N ILE A 238 31.90 9.90 25.08
CA ILE A 238 31.57 10.67 26.27
C ILE A 238 30.14 10.31 26.69
N ARG A 239 29.95 10.14 28.01
CA ARG A 239 28.65 9.95 28.65
C ARG A 239 28.52 10.92 29.81
N LEU A 240 27.46 11.72 29.81
CA LEU A 240 27.19 12.71 30.83
C LEU A 240 25.71 12.63 31.21
N GLU A 241 25.44 12.18 32.44
CA GLU A 241 24.11 12.17 33.02
C GLU A 241 23.73 13.60 33.42
N LEU A 242 22.52 14.02 33.02
CA LEU A 242 21.99 15.36 33.17
C LEU A 242 20.66 15.33 33.92
N PRO A 243 20.27 16.38 34.62
CA PRO A 243 18.95 16.43 35.26
C PRO A 243 17.84 16.36 34.23
N GLN A 244 16.72 15.72 34.56
CA GLN A 244 15.56 15.64 33.71
C GLN A 244 15.08 17.04 33.27
N GLY A 245 14.77 17.22 31.98
CA GLY A 245 14.38 18.48 31.41
C GLY A 245 15.56 19.42 31.12
N TYR A 246 16.79 18.89 31.10
CA TYR A 246 17.98 19.64 30.69
C TYR A 246 17.88 20.07 29.24
N PHE A 247 17.45 19.17 28.37
CA PHE A 247 17.13 19.52 26.99
C PHE A 247 15.67 19.96 26.89
N ARG A 248 15.41 20.95 26.04
CA ARG A 248 14.03 21.31 25.70
C ARG A 248 13.45 20.20 24.84
N ASN A 249 12.27 19.74 25.21
CA ASN A 249 11.49 18.90 24.30
C ASN A 249 11.15 19.73 23.06
N VAL A 250 11.92 19.55 22.01
CA VAL A 250 11.57 20.04 20.68
C VAL A 250 10.59 19.01 20.13
N GLU A 251 9.30 19.28 20.34
CA GLU A 251 8.29 18.59 19.53
C GLU A 251 8.70 18.80 18.06
N ASP A 252 8.91 17.71 17.34
CA ASP A 252 9.25 17.80 15.92
C ASP A 252 8.10 18.54 15.22
N ALA A 253 8.30 19.81 14.88
CA ALA A 253 7.29 20.63 14.22
C ALA A 253 6.74 19.94 12.96
N ALA A 254 7.59 19.15 12.30
CA ALA A 254 7.17 18.32 11.16
C ALA A 254 6.23 17.18 11.61
N ALA A 255 6.44 16.56 12.78
CA ALA A 255 5.54 15.54 13.32
C ALA A 255 4.16 16.13 13.66
N ILE A 256 4.12 17.31 14.26
CA ILE A 256 2.86 18.02 14.55
C ILE A 256 2.12 18.33 13.24
N ILE A 257 2.82 18.86 12.24
CA ILE A 257 2.23 19.17 10.92
C ILE A 257 1.70 17.89 10.26
N ARG A 258 2.47 16.80 10.23
CA ARG A 258 2.04 15.53 9.62
C ARG A 258 0.85 14.93 10.34
N SER A 259 0.84 14.95 11.68
CA SER A 259 -0.30 14.53 12.50
C SER A 259 -1.55 15.38 12.24
N GLY A 260 -1.37 16.69 12.18
CA GLY A 260 -2.43 17.65 11.84
C GLY A 260 -3.01 17.40 10.44
N LEU A 261 -2.15 17.12 9.44
CA LEU A 261 -2.58 16.75 8.09
C LEU A 261 -3.38 15.45 8.09
N ALA A 262 -2.93 14.40 8.79
CA ALA A 262 -3.64 13.13 8.86
C ALA A 262 -5.05 13.30 9.45
N VAL A 263 -5.17 14.03 10.57
CA VAL A 263 -6.48 14.36 11.18
C VAL A 263 -7.33 15.22 10.24
N GLY A 264 -6.74 16.23 9.60
CA GLY A 264 -7.41 17.08 8.62
C GLY A 264 -7.97 16.27 7.44
N PHE A 265 -7.20 15.33 6.89
CA PHE A 265 -7.63 14.47 5.79
C PHE A 265 -8.79 13.55 6.20
N MET A 266 -8.77 12.99 7.42
CA MET A 266 -9.90 12.23 7.96
C MET A 266 -11.16 13.10 8.06
N LEU A 267 -11.06 14.27 8.66
CA LEU A 267 -12.20 15.19 8.81
C LEU A 267 -12.78 15.61 7.45
N VAL A 268 -11.93 16.03 6.52
CA VAL A 268 -12.35 16.41 5.16
C VAL A 268 -13.05 15.24 4.47
N SER A 269 -12.50 14.02 4.55
CA SER A 269 -13.10 12.84 3.92
C SER A 269 -14.46 12.47 4.52
N VAL A 270 -14.61 12.59 5.84
CA VAL A 270 -15.90 12.38 6.52
C VAL A 270 -16.92 13.44 6.10
N LEU A 271 -16.51 14.71 6.04
CA LEU A 271 -17.38 15.79 5.56
C LEU A 271 -17.81 15.58 4.10
N LEU A 272 -16.86 15.21 3.22
CA LEU A 272 -17.18 14.86 1.84
C LEU A 272 -18.20 13.72 1.75
N PHE A 273 -18.07 12.69 2.57
CA PHE A 273 -19.04 11.61 2.64
C PHE A 273 -20.41 12.12 3.15
N LEU A 274 -20.46 12.93 4.19
CA LEU A 274 -21.71 13.45 4.74
C LEU A 274 -22.48 14.33 3.75
N PHE A 275 -21.77 15.19 3.01
CA PHE A 275 -22.41 16.12 2.06
C PHE A 275 -22.68 15.49 0.68
N PHE A 276 -21.78 14.62 0.20
CA PHE A 276 -21.82 14.08 -1.17
C PHE A 276 -22.04 12.58 -1.25
N GLY A 277 -21.97 11.83 -0.14
CA GLY A 277 -22.08 10.37 -0.12
C GLY A 277 -23.49 9.86 0.20
N ARG A 278 -24.29 10.61 0.96
CA ARG A 278 -25.60 10.17 1.42
C ARG A 278 -26.61 10.09 0.28
N ASN A 279 -27.21 8.91 0.10
CA ASN A 279 -28.27 8.71 -0.88
C ASN A 279 -29.61 9.28 -0.36
N PRO A 280 -30.48 9.77 -1.25
CA PRO A 280 -31.89 10.08 -0.92
C PRO A 280 -32.61 8.84 -0.38
N ARG A 281 -33.64 9.04 0.40
CA ARG A 281 -34.52 7.92 0.83
C ARG A 281 -35.08 7.23 -0.41
N GLN A 282 -35.11 5.89 -0.38
CA GLN A 282 -35.77 5.10 -1.43
C GLN A 282 -37.27 5.35 -1.41
N GLN A 283 -37.86 5.57 -2.59
CA GLN A 283 -39.31 5.63 -2.75
C GLN A 283 -39.83 4.19 -2.76
N GLN A 284 -40.91 3.92 -2.05
CA GLN A 284 -41.67 2.67 -2.21
C GLN A 284 -42.40 2.73 -3.55
N TYR A 285 -42.11 1.79 -4.43
CA TYR A 285 -42.85 1.59 -5.66
C TYR A 285 -43.80 0.42 -5.49
N ASP A 286 -45.06 0.62 -5.89
CA ASP A 286 -46.04 -0.46 -6.00
C ASP A 286 -45.71 -1.26 -7.27
N THR A 287 -45.56 -2.56 -7.12
CA THR A 287 -45.03 -3.46 -8.17
C THR A 287 -46.16 -4.04 -9.04
N ASN A 288 -47.34 -3.44 -9.05
CA ASN A 288 -48.46 -3.98 -9.83
C ASN A 288 -48.17 -3.94 -11.34
N ALA A 289 -47.55 -5.02 -11.81
CA ALA A 289 -47.89 -5.73 -13.05
C ALA A 289 -47.56 -5.14 -14.43
N SER A 290 -46.66 -4.18 -14.60
CA SER A 290 -46.11 -3.89 -15.92
C SER A 290 -44.70 -4.49 -16.10
N LEU A 291 -44.41 -5.03 -17.29
CA LEU A 291 -43.05 -5.44 -17.65
C LEU A 291 -42.12 -4.24 -17.51
N PRO A 292 -40.87 -4.45 -16.98
CA PRO A 292 -39.97 -3.34 -16.75
C PRO A 292 -39.56 -2.66 -18.06
N GLU A 293 -39.44 -1.33 -18.04
CA GLU A 293 -38.97 -0.52 -19.16
C GLU A 293 -37.45 -0.64 -19.37
N PHE A 294 -36.74 -1.18 -18.38
CA PHE A 294 -35.29 -1.41 -18.42
C PHE A 294 -34.97 -2.86 -18.80
N THR A 295 -33.85 -3.07 -19.49
CA THR A 295 -33.40 -4.41 -19.85
C THR A 295 -32.80 -5.15 -18.62
N PRO A 296 -32.69 -6.50 -18.67
CA PRO A 296 -31.99 -7.25 -17.62
C PRO A 296 -30.54 -6.80 -17.40
N ALA A 297 -29.83 -6.42 -18.48
CA ALA A 297 -28.48 -5.89 -18.39
C ALA A 297 -28.43 -4.55 -17.62
N GLU A 298 -29.39 -3.67 -17.85
CA GLU A 298 -29.55 -2.43 -17.09
C GLU A 298 -29.91 -2.70 -15.62
N ALA A 299 -30.81 -3.65 -15.37
CA ALA A 299 -31.17 -4.04 -14.00
C ALA A 299 -29.92 -4.49 -13.21
N GLY A 300 -29.05 -5.31 -13.81
CA GLY A 300 -27.79 -5.73 -13.23
C GLY A 300 -26.84 -4.56 -12.98
N TYR A 301 -26.74 -3.63 -13.93
CA TYR A 301 -25.90 -2.43 -13.80
C TYR A 301 -26.41 -1.47 -12.72
N ILE A 302 -27.71 -1.23 -12.65
CA ILE A 302 -28.37 -0.36 -11.66
C ILE A 302 -28.16 -0.92 -10.25
N LEU A 303 -28.30 -2.24 -10.07
CA LEU A 303 -28.19 -2.90 -8.77
C LEU A 303 -26.72 -2.97 -8.31
N GLY A 304 -25.80 -3.42 -9.19
CA GLY A 304 -24.39 -3.65 -8.87
C GLY A 304 -23.49 -2.44 -9.07
N GLY A 305 -23.89 -1.48 -9.89
CA GLY A 305 -23.06 -0.32 -10.28
C GLY A 305 -21.96 -0.67 -11.27
N ASP A 306 -21.97 -1.88 -11.82
CA ASP A 306 -21.06 -2.36 -12.87
C ASP A 306 -21.82 -3.24 -13.88
N ALA A 307 -21.35 -3.23 -15.13
CA ALA A 307 -21.89 -4.05 -16.21
C ALA A 307 -21.46 -5.52 -16.07
N GLN A 308 -22.08 -6.22 -15.13
CA GLN A 308 -21.76 -7.61 -14.80
C GLN A 308 -21.89 -8.55 -16.01
N LYS A 309 -21.05 -9.58 -16.08
CA LYS A 309 -21.11 -10.62 -17.13
C LYS A 309 -22.51 -11.22 -17.24
N ARG A 310 -23.11 -11.59 -16.12
CA ARG A 310 -24.48 -12.11 -16.04
C ARG A 310 -25.54 -11.21 -16.68
N GLY A 311 -25.45 -9.90 -16.45
CA GLY A 311 -26.38 -8.94 -17.06
C GLY A 311 -26.27 -8.89 -18.60
N ARG A 312 -25.07 -9.02 -19.13
CA ARG A 312 -24.88 -9.04 -20.60
C ARG A 312 -25.39 -10.33 -21.25
N ILE A 313 -25.11 -11.47 -20.61
CA ILE A 313 -25.57 -12.78 -21.10
C ILE A 313 -27.09 -12.92 -21.01
N SER A 314 -27.74 -12.36 -20.00
CA SER A 314 -29.21 -12.40 -19.86
C SER A 314 -29.96 -11.74 -21.03
N LEU A 315 -29.28 -10.88 -21.82
CA LEU A 315 -29.86 -10.32 -23.03
C LEU A 315 -30.23 -11.39 -24.04
N LEU A 316 -29.58 -12.55 -24.05
CA LEU A 316 -29.93 -13.65 -24.95
C LEU A 316 -31.36 -14.16 -24.68
N LEU A 317 -31.71 -14.42 -23.42
CA LEU A 317 -33.09 -14.81 -23.07
C LEU A 317 -34.10 -13.66 -23.29
N TYR A 318 -33.65 -12.43 -23.02
CA TYR A 318 -34.52 -11.25 -23.23
C TYR A 318 -34.84 -11.05 -24.72
N TRP A 319 -33.88 -11.21 -25.62
CA TRP A 319 -34.08 -11.13 -27.06
C TRP A 319 -34.87 -12.34 -27.60
N ALA A 320 -34.67 -13.52 -27.03
CA ALA A 320 -35.45 -14.70 -27.37
C ALA A 320 -36.93 -14.45 -27.08
N GLU A 321 -37.24 -14.00 -25.88
CA GLU A 321 -38.65 -13.67 -25.52
C GLU A 321 -39.24 -12.58 -26.39
N LYS A 322 -38.43 -11.60 -26.83
CA LYS A 322 -38.86 -10.56 -27.79
C LYS A 322 -38.88 -11.02 -29.25
N GLY A 323 -38.55 -12.25 -29.55
CA GLY A 323 -38.61 -12.86 -30.88
C GLY A 323 -37.48 -12.40 -31.83
N TYR A 324 -36.36 -11.87 -31.34
CA TYR A 324 -35.20 -11.55 -32.16
C TYR A 324 -34.34 -12.78 -32.47
N LEU A 325 -34.34 -13.78 -31.60
CA LEU A 325 -33.60 -15.01 -31.79
C LEU A 325 -34.37 -16.22 -31.25
N VAL A 326 -34.00 -17.39 -31.71
CA VAL A 326 -34.47 -18.70 -31.21
C VAL A 326 -33.28 -19.46 -30.65
N VAL A 327 -33.49 -20.14 -29.55
CA VAL A 327 -32.54 -21.06 -28.94
C VAL A 327 -32.89 -22.47 -29.40
N GLU A 328 -31.99 -23.13 -30.13
CA GLU A 328 -32.18 -24.49 -30.66
C GLU A 328 -31.21 -25.46 -30.01
N THR A 329 -31.69 -26.60 -29.53
CA THR A 329 -30.85 -27.67 -29.02
C THR A 329 -30.91 -28.87 -29.95
N ASP A 330 -29.77 -29.34 -30.44
CA ASP A 330 -29.67 -30.51 -31.35
C ASP A 330 -29.79 -31.83 -30.60
N GLU A 331 -29.74 -32.95 -31.33
CA GLU A 331 -29.86 -34.33 -30.80
C GLU A 331 -28.71 -34.67 -29.84
N PHE A 332 -27.57 -33.97 -29.94
CA PHE A 332 -26.39 -34.14 -29.09
C PHE A 332 -26.36 -33.22 -27.88
N GLY A 333 -27.40 -32.42 -27.67
CA GLY A 333 -27.50 -31.45 -26.56
C GLY A 333 -26.71 -30.15 -26.78
N ARG A 334 -26.25 -29.87 -28.02
CA ARG A 334 -25.53 -28.62 -28.31
C ARG A 334 -26.54 -27.51 -28.58
N THR A 335 -26.32 -26.34 -27.99
CA THR A 335 -27.21 -25.19 -28.10
C THR A 335 -26.74 -24.23 -29.18
N PHE A 336 -27.63 -23.86 -30.10
CA PHE A 336 -27.43 -22.90 -31.18
C PHE A 336 -28.31 -21.69 -30.98
N LEU A 337 -27.81 -20.51 -31.35
CA LEU A 337 -28.57 -19.28 -31.43
C LEU A 337 -28.92 -19.01 -32.90
N ILE A 338 -30.22 -18.86 -33.18
CA ILE A 338 -30.72 -18.64 -34.54
C ILE A 338 -31.40 -17.28 -34.59
N LYS A 339 -30.88 -16.40 -35.44
CA LYS A 339 -31.44 -15.07 -35.67
C LYS A 339 -32.82 -15.17 -36.35
N GLN A 340 -33.80 -14.47 -35.82
CA GLN A 340 -35.13 -14.39 -36.43
C GLN A 340 -35.43 -13.01 -37.01
N LYS A 341 -34.91 -11.94 -36.43
CA LYS A 341 -35.08 -10.57 -36.86
C LYS A 341 -33.72 -9.86 -36.87
N ALA A 342 -33.55 -8.86 -37.71
CA ALA A 342 -32.45 -7.93 -37.60
C ALA A 342 -32.57 -7.04 -36.36
N ALA A 343 -31.45 -6.53 -35.88
CA ALA A 343 -31.48 -5.46 -34.89
C ALA A 343 -32.21 -4.24 -35.47
N ASP A 344 -33.10 -3.67 -34.68
CA ASP A 344 -33.91 -2.52 -35.05
C ASP A 344 -33.76 -1.39 -34.02
N ASP A 345 -34.47 -0.28 -34.24
CA ASP A 345 -34.45 0.88 -33.34
C ASP A 345 -35.08 0.60 -31.96
N GLY A 346 -35.73 -0.55 -31.76
CA GLY A 346 -36.22 -1.01 -30.46
C GLY A 346 -35.11 -1.51 -29.54
N MET A 347 -33.92 -1.81 -30.12
CA MET A 347 -32.73 -2.20 -29.38
C MET A 347 -31.88 -0.98 -29.01
N LYS A 348 -31.39 -0.92 -27.78
CA LYS A 348 -30.47 0.13 -27.33
C LYS A 348 -29.06 -0.06 -27.95
N PRO A 349 -28.21 0.98 -28.05
CA PRO A 349 -26.92 0.89 -28.75
C PRO A 349 -26.01 -0.25 -28.27
N TYR A 350 -25.99 -0.53 -26.96
CA TYR A 350 -25.21 -1.63 -26.41
C TYR A 350 -25.79 -3.01 -26.73
N GLU A 351 -27.12 -3.13 -26.92
CA GLU A 351 -27.79 -4.34 -27.37
C GLU A 351 -27.44 -4.61 -28.83
N GLN A 352 -27.55 -3.59 -29.70
CA GLN A 352 -27.16 -3.68 -31.11
C GLN A 352 -25.69 -4.11 -31.26
N THR A 353 -24.79 -3.55 -30.46
CA THR A 353 -23.34 -3.91 -30.47
C THR A 353 -23.14 -5.40 -30.19
N LEU A 354 -23.80 -5.97 -29.18
CA LEU A 354 -23.68 -7.40 -28.87
C LEU A 354 -24.38 -8.26 -29.91
N PHE A 355 -25.61 -7.88 -30.32
CA PHE A 355 -26.41 -8.63 -31.28
C PHE A 355 -25.72 -8.74 -32.65
N HIS A 356 -25.15 -7.65 -33.17
CA HIS A 356 -24.38 -7.67 -34.41
C HIS A 356 -23.14 -8.54 -34.32
N ALA A 357 -22.44 -8.50 -33.16
CA ALA A 357 -21.26 -9.33 -32.97
C ALA A 357 -21.60 -10.82 -32.94
N LEU A 358 -22.73 -11.19 -32.31
CA LEU A 358 -23.20 -12.58 -32.25
C LEU A 358 -23.46 -13.17 -33.64
N PHE A 359 -24.04 -12.38 -34.54
CA PHE A 359 -24.49 -12.85 -35.86
C PHE A 359 -23.65 -12.35 -37.03
N ILE A 360 -22.39 -11.95 -36.75
CA ILE A 360 -21.47 -11.43 -37.80
C ILE A 360 -21.12 -12.48 -38.86
N SER A 361 -21.08 -13.76 -38.50
CA SER A 361 -20.71 -14.86 -39.43
C SER A 361 -21.92 -15.60 -40.01
N GLY A 362 -23.16 -15.16 -39.70
CA GLY A 362 -24.39 -15.79 -40.20
C GLY A 362 -25.52 -15.82 -39.18
N ASP A 363 -26.68 -16.31 -39.64
CA ASP A 363 -27.92 -16.30 -38.82
C ASP A 363 -28.02 -17.49 -37.87
N ARG A 364 -27.12 -18.48 -37.95
CA ARG A 364 -27.02 -19.61 -37.01
C ARG A 364 -25.63 -19.68 -36.40
N VAL A 365 -25.54 -19.60 -35.10
CA VAL A 365 -24.27 -19.50 -34.37
C VAL A 365 -24.13 -20.65 -33.39
N SER A 366 -22.99 -21.36 -33.43
CA SER A 366 -22.63 -22.43 -32.49
C SER A 366 -21.84 -21.88 -31.27
N PRO A 367 -21.76 -22.62 -30.16
CA PRO A 367 -20.95 -22.24 -29.01
C PRO A 367 -19.48 -21.98 -29.33
N GLU A 368 -18.90 -22.77 -30.25
CA GLU A 368 -17.50 -22.63 -30.66
C GLU A 368 -17.28 -21.32 -31.45
N THR A 369 -18.24 -20.95 -32.30
CA THR A 369 -18.20 -19.71 -33.09
C THR A 369 -18.35 -18.49 -32.18
N LEU A 370 -19.15 -18.58 -31.12
CA LEU A 370 -19.35 -17.49 -30.13
C LEU A 370 -18.04 -17.06 -29.50
N ARG A 371 -17.16 -18.00 -29.18
CA ARG A 371 -15.87 -17.69 -28.55
C ARG A 371 -15.01 -16.78 -29.42
N SER A 372 -14.89 -17.10 -30.70
CA SER A 372 -14.08 -16.29 -31.63
C SER A 372 -14.69 -14.92 -31.93
N GLN A 373 -16.02 -14.82 -31.97
CA GLN A 373 -16.73 -13.59 -32.30
C GLN A 373 -16.89 -12.62 -31.12
N CYS A 374 -16.99 -13.13 -29.88
CA CYS A 374 -17.29 -12.32 -28.71
C CYS A 374 -16.03 -11.88 -27.93
N ILE A 375 -14.83 -12.38 -28.27
CA ILE A 375 -13.58 -11.91 -27.68
C ILE A 375 -13.45 -10.39 -27.85
N GLY A 376 -13.28 -9.69 -26.74
CA GLY A 376 -13.20 -8.23 -26.68
C GLY A 376 -14.53 -7.48 -26.89
N VAL A 377 -15.59 -8.12 -27.42
CA VAL A 377 -16.89 -7.49 -27.61
C VAL A 377 -17.59 -7.30 -26.28
N MET A 378 -17.50 -8.26 -25.37
CA MET A 378 -18.10 -8.16 -24.03
C MET A 378 -17.58 -6.96 -23.24
N ALA A 379 -16.28 -6.61 -23.40
CA ALA A 379 -15.73 -5.40 -22.82
C ALA A 379 -16.29 -4.14 -23.48
N LYS A 380 -16.46 -4.12 -24.82
CA LYS A 380 -17.08 -3.01 -25.55
C LYS A 380 -18.54 -2.82 -25.11
N VAL A 381 -19.30 -3.90 -24.95
CA VAL A 381 -20.69 -3.85 -24.46
C VAL A 381 -20.75 -3.32 -23.02
N ALA A 382 -19.84 -3.75 -22.16
CA ALA A 382 -19.75 -3.22 -20.78
C ALA A 382 -19.48 -1.71 -20.77
N ASN A 383 -18.58 -1.24 -21.65
CA ASN A 383 -18.31 0.18 -21.81
C ASN A 383 -19.53 0.91 -22.39
N ALA A 384 -20.18 0.36 -23.41
CA ALA A 384 -21.38 0.96 -24.02
C ALA A 384 -22.56 1.09 -23.02
N ILE A 385 -22.75 0.11 -22.11
CA ILE A 385 -23.72 0.24 -21.01
C ILE A 385 -23.30 1.37 -20.06
N ARG A 386 -22.01 1.47 -19.76
CA ARG A 386 -21.48 2.54 -18.90
C ARG A 386 -21.67 3.91 -19.53
N ASP A 387 -21.40 4.03 -20.84
CA ASP A 387 -21.56 5.27 -21.60
C ASP A 387 -23.03 5.66 -21.73
N TYR A 388 -23.94 4.70 -21.92
CA TYR A 388 -25.38 4.92 -21.92
C TYR A 388 -25.86 5.59 -20.61
N PHE A 389 -25.31 5.18 -19.45
CA PHE A 389 -25.61 5.79 -18.16
C PHE A 389 -24.66 6.96 -17.80
N ALA A 390 -23.69 7.30 -18.63
CA ALA A 390 -22.86 8.48 -18.44
C ALA A 390 -23.52 9.76 -18.97
N GLU A 391 -24.50 9.64 -19.89
CA GLU A 391 -25.27 10.78 -20.40
C GLU A 391 -25.95 11.56 -19.27
N PRO A 392 -25.94 12.90 -19.32
CA PRO A 392 -26.50 13.74 -18.24
C PRO A 392 -27.94 13.37 -17.83
N ALA A 393 -28.81 13.07 -18.80
CA ALA A 393 -30.23 12.72 -18.56
C ALA A 393 -30.42 11.34 -17.90
N ARG A 394 -29.47 10.39 -18.12
CA ARG A 394 -29.57 9.00 -17.66
C ARG A 394 -28.57 8.66 -16.56
N ARG A 395 -27.85 9.65 -16.07
CA ARG A 395 -26.77 9.45 -15.10
C ARG A 395 -27.29 8.91 -13.76
N LEU A 396 -26.75 7.75 -13.35
CA LEU A 396 -27.16 7.12 -12.08
C LEU A 396 -26.58 7.81 -10.84
N TYR A 397 -25.39 8.41 -10.95
CA TYR A 397 -24.69 9.04 -9.84
C TYR A 397 -24.37 10.51 -10.13
N THR A 398 -24.36 11.34 -9.09
CA THR A 398 -24.01 12.76 -9.23
C THR A 398 -22.54 12.96 -9.54
N VAL A 399 -22.19 13.92 -10.38
CA VAL A 399 -20.79 14.25 -10.71
C VAL A 399 -20.05 14.72 -9.47
N ALA A 400 -20.70 15.49 -8.61
CA ALA A 400 -20.12 15.99 -7.38
C ALA A 400 -19.68 14.86 -6.45
N SER A 401 -20.49 13.79 -6.30
CA SER A 401 -20.10 12.63 -5.49
C SER A 401 -18.90 11.87 -6.10
N GLY A 402 -18.81 11.82 -7.42
CA GLY A 402 -17.67 11.23 -8.11
C GLY A 402 -16.37 12.00 -7.85
N ARG A 403 -16.41 13.33 -7.92
CA ARG A 403 -15.26 14.20 -7.60
C ARG A 403 -14.87 14.08 -6.12
N ALA A 404 -15.85 14.12 -5.21
CA ALA A 404 -15.60 13.97 -3.77
C ALA A 404 -14.96 12.60 -3.45
N ARG A 405 -15.46 11.52 -4.08
CA ARG A 405 -14.85 10.18 -3.96
C ARG A 405 -13.39 10.15 -4.38
N ASN A 406 -13.08 10.72 -5.56
CA ASN A 406 -11.72 10.74 -6.07
C ASN A 406 -10.81 11.57 -5.15
N LEU A 407 -11.31 12.65 -4.55
CA LEU A 407 -10.56 13.43 -3.57
C LEU A 407 -10.29 12.62 -2.30
N CYS A 408 -11.26 11.85 -1.78
CA CYS A 408 -11.02 10.96 -0.64
C CYS A 408 -9.91 9.93 -0.93
N TYR A 409 -9.91 9.32 -2.12
CA TYR A 409 -8.84 8.40 -2.52
C TYR A 409 -7.49 9.09 -2.67
N LEU A 410 -7.46 10.32 -3.18
CA LEU A 410 -6.23 11.11 -3.24
C LEU A 410 -5.68 11.39 -1.83
N LEU A 411 -6.54 11.78 -0.88
CA LEU A 411 -6.14 12.00 0.51
C LEU A 411 -5.62 10.71 1.18
N ALA A 412 -6.24 9.56 0.90
CA ALA A 412 -5.75 8.26 1.35
C ALA A 412 -4.36 7.93 0.73
N LEU A 413 -4.16 8.21 -0.56
CA LEU A 413 -2.88 8.00 -1.23
C LEU A 413 -1.77 8.90 -0.65
N VAL A 414 -2.07 10.17 -0.38
CA VAL A 414 -1.13 11.10 0.26
C VAL A 414 -0.78 10.60 1.67
N SER A 415 -1.77 10.15 2.46
CA SER A 415 -1.52 9.57 3.79
C SER A 415 -0.63 8.33 3.71
N LEU A 416 -0.82 7.48 2.70
CA LEU A 416 0.05 6.33 2.44
C LEU A 416 1.48 6.77 2.08
N GLY A 417 1.63 7.82 1.30
CA GLY A 417 2.92 8.43 0.97
C GLY A 417 3.67 8.93 2.21
N LEU A 418 2.97 9.51 3.19
CA LEU A 418 3.55 9.91 4.48
C LEU A 418 4.10 8.70 5.26
N ILE A 419 3.38 7.57 5.25
CA ILE A 419 3.84 6.31 5.88
C ILE A 419 5.10 5.81 5.19
N VAL A 420 5.09 5.73 3.86
CA VAL A 420 6.22 5.21 3.07
C VAL A 420 7.44 6.10 3.25
N SER A 421 7.27 7.43 3.23
CA SER A 421 8.39 8.36 3.47
C SER A 421 9.04 8.16 4.84
N LYS A 422 8.26 7.75 5.84
CA LYS A 422 8.77 7.49 7.18
C LYS A 422 9.52 6.14 7.28
N ILE A 423 9.07 5.13 6.53
CA ILE A 423 9.73 3.80 6.46
C ILE A 423 11.10 3.92 5.78
N PHE A 424 11.17 4.64 4.68
CA PHE A 424 12.41 4.78 3.89
C PHE A 424 13.32 5.92 4.37
N GLY A 425 12.87 6.74 5.33
CA GLY A 425 13.62 7.85 5.87
C GLY A 425 13.62 9.09 4.98
N ASP A 426 14.55 10.03 5.26
CA ASP A 426 14.68 11.26 4.47
C ASP A 426 15.21 10.94 3.06
N ALA A 427 14.53 11.46 2.03
CA ALA A 427 14.93 11.28 0.64
C ALA A 427 16.07 12.26 0.29
N TYR A 428 17.30 11.82 0.43
CA TYR A 428 18.50 12.63 0.15
C TYR A 428 18.82 12.69 -1.35
N SER A 429 18.38 11.71 -2.13
CA SER A 429 18.64 11.60 -3.57
C SER A 429 17.36 11.50 -4.41
N LEU A 430 17.48 11.68 -5.72
CA LEU A 430 16.39 11.42 -6.67
C LEU A 430 15.96 9.95 -6.62
N THR A 431 16.91 9.04 -6.43
CA THR A 431 16.66 7.60 -6.33
C THR A 431 15.77 7.28 -5.13
N ASP A 432 16.03 7.89 -3.94
CA ASP A 432 15.20 7.72 -2.75
C ASP A 432 13.77 8.19 -2.99
N ARG A 433 13.60 9.34 -3.66
CA ARG A 433 12.28 9.88 -4.01
C ARG A 433 11.51 8.96 -4.95
N LEU A 434 12.18 8.37 -5.94
CA LEU A 434 11.58 7.40 -6.86
C LEU A 434 11.21 6.10 -6.13
N THR A 435 12.04 5.63 -5.19
CA THR A 435 11.75 4.45 -4.36
C THR A 435 10.54 4.68 -3.47
N ILE A 436 10.42 5.84 -2.83
CA ILE A 436 9.25 6.23 -2.03
C ILE A 436 7.99 6.26 -2.91
N ALA A 437 8.07 6.86 -4.10
CA ALA A 437 6.95 6.91 -5.02
C ALA A 437 6.52 5.50 -5.49
N ALA A 438 7.47 4.65 -5.88
CA ALA A 438 7.22 3.28 -6.28
C ALA A 438 6.62 2.44 -5.14
N GLY A 439 7.16 2.57 -3.93
CA GLY A 439 6.65 1.92 -2.72
C GLY A 439 5.21 2.35 -2.40
N THR A 440 4.91 3.65 -2.51
CA THR A 440 3.55 4.19 -2.33
C THR A 440 2.57 3.60 -3.34
N LEU A 441 2.96 3.54 -4.61
CA LEU A 441 2.14 2.94 -5.68
C LEU A 441 1.96 1.44 -5.45
N GLY A 442 3.02 0.71 -5.10
CA GLY A 442 2.96 -0.73 -4.81
C GLY A 442 2.01 -1.04 -3.64
N LEU A 443 2.14 -0.34 -2.52
CA LEU A 443 1.24 -0.51 -1.37
C LEU A 443 -0.20 -0.09 -1.68
N SER A 444 -0.42 0.89 -2.55
CA SER A 444 -1.77 1.28 -2.97
C SER A 444 -2.54 0.13 -3.65
N CYS A 445 -1.84 -0.71 -4.41
CA CYS A 445 -2.42 -1.91 -5.03
C CYS A 445 -2.91 -2.95 -4.00
N LEU A 446 -2.36 -2.95 -2.79
CA LEU A 446 -2.80 -3.83 -1.70
C LEU A 446 -3.94 -3.22 -0.87
N VAL A 447 -3.90 -1.90 -0.63
CA VAL A 447 -4.85 -1.20 0.25
C VAL A 447 -6.20 -0.93 -0.43
N PHE A 448 -6.20 -0.45 -1.67
CA PHE A 448 -7.44 -0.01 -2.31
C PHE A 448 -8.38 -1.13 -2.79
N PRO A 449 -7.92 -2.31 -3.27
CA PRO A 449 -8.84 -3.38 -3.67
C PRO A 449 -9.79 -3.86 -2.55
N PRO A 450 -9.33 -4.19 -1.32
CA PRO A 450 -10.24 -4.56 -0.23
C PRO A 450 -11.29 -3.49 0.07
N ILE A 451 -10.91 -2.20 0.04
CA ILE A 451 -11.82 -1.08 0.24
C ILE A 451 -12.87 -1.01 -0.89
N GLY A 452 -12.44 -1.20 -2.13
CA GLY A 452 -13.31 -1.27 -3.30
C GLY A 452 -14.31 -2.43 -3.19
N PHE A 453 -13.84 -3.62 -2.85
CA PHE A 453 -14.68 -4.80 -2.64
C PHE A 453 -15.67 -4.62 -1.49
N LEU A 454 -15.25 -4.01 -0.36
CA LEU A 454 -16.14 -3.69 0.74
C LEU A 454 -17.36 -2.87 0.27
N SER A 455 -17.10 -1.81 -0.49
CA SER A 455 -18.18 -0.96 -1.03
C SER A 455 -19.03 -1.66 -2.09
N TYR A 456 -18.44 -2.57 -2.88
CA TYR A 456 -19.17 -3.36 -3.88
C TYR A 456 -20.14 -4.33 -3.21
N TYR A 457 -19.68 -5.13 -2.23
CA TYR A 457 -20.54 -6.07 -1.53
C TYR A 457 -21.62 -5.38 -0.69
N ALA A 458 -21.31 -4.25 -0.06
CA ALA A 458 -22.29 -3.45 0.65
C ALA A 458 -23.46 -2.98 -0.25
N ARG A 459 -23.19 -2.75 -1.54
CA ARG A 459 -24.21 -2.35 -2.51
C ARG A 459 -25.00 -3.51 -3.10
N LYS A 460 -24.32 -4.65 -3.37
CA LYS A 460 -24.93 -5.78 -4.06
C LYS A 460 -25.97 -6.52 -3.20
N ASN A 461 -25.74 -6.59 -1.92
CA ASN A 461 -26.41 -7.58 -1.07
C ASN A 461 -27.52 -7.01 -0.17
N GLY A 462 -27.87 -5.72 -0.28
CA GLY A 462 -29.05 -5.08 0.37
C GLY A 462 -29.44 -5.65 1.71
N THR A 463 -28.96 -6.39 2.47
CA THR A 463 -29.24 -6.99 3.80
C THR A 463 -28.87 -8.50 3.97
N GLY A 464 -28.46 -9.23 2.91
CA GLY A 464 -28.37 -10.70 2.97
C GLY A 464 -26.98 -11.33 3.09
N ALA A 465 -25.87 -10.61 2.85
CA ALA A 465 -24.54 -11.24 2.86
C ALA A 465 -23.57 -10.56 3.83
N ILE A 466 -23.85 -10.71 5.11
CA ILE A 466 -22.95 -10.33 6.22
C ILE A 466 -21.56 -10.98 6.04
N SER A 467 -21.49 -12.22 5.51
CA SER A 467 -20.24 -12.95 5.31
C SER A 467 -19.26 -12.26 4.35
N GLY A 468 -19.73 -11.77 3.20
CA GLY A 468 -18.86 -11.09 2.23
C GLY A 468 -18.36 -9.72 2.71
N GLN A 469 -19.18 -8.99 3.44
CA GLN A 469 -18.79 -7.72 4.06
C GLN A 469 -17.77 -7.95 5.18
N LEU A 470 -17.99 -8.95 6.01
CA LEU A 470 -17.10 -9.33 7.09
C LEU A 470 -15.72 -9.75 6.56
N THR A 471 -15.68 -10.59 5.52
CA THR A 471 -14.41 -11.00 4.89
C THR A 471 -13.61 -9.79 4.38
N ASN A 472 -14.25 -8.85 3.68
CA ASN A 472 -13.56 -7.67 3.16
C ASN A 472 -13.14 -6.70 4.26
N LEU A 473 -13.90 -6.59 5.35
CA LEU A 473 -13.49 -5.83 6.52
C LEU A 473 -12.26 -6.47 7.19
N ILE A 474 -12.25 -7.79 7.32
CA ILE A 474 -11.09 -8.53 7.84
C ILE A 474 -9.87 -8.30 6.94
N CYS A 475 -10.00 -8.40 5.62
CA CYS A 475 -8.91 -8.11 4.68
C CYS A 475 -8.37 -6.69 4.84
N LEU A 476 -9.25 -5.69 5.00
CA LEU A 476 -8.83 -4.31 5.25
C LEU A 476 -8.06 -4.19 6.56
N LEU A 477 -8.57 -4.79 7.65
CA LEU A 477 -7.90 -4.77 8.95
C LEU A 477 -6.53 -5.48 8.90
N LEU A 478 -6.41 -6.58 8.14
CA LEU A 478 -5.13 -7.26 7.93
C LEU A 478 -4.14 -6.38 7.18
N VAL A 479 -4.57 -5.67 6.14
CA VAL A 479 -3.70 -4.75 5.39
C VAL A 479 -3.25 -3.57 6.26
N LEU A 480 -4.17 -2.97 7.04
CA LEU A 480 -3.80 -1.90 7.98
C LEU A 480 -2.87 -2.41 9.09
N GLY A 481 -3.11 -3.63 9.59
CA GLY A 481 -2.21 -4.31 10.54
C GLY A 481 -0.82 -4.58 9.95
N MET A 482 -0.75 -4.98 8.67
CA MET A 482 0.52 -5.15 7.96
C MET A 482 1.28 -3.82 7.84
N LEU A 483 0.61 -2.71 7.55
CA LEU A 483 1.24 -1.39 7.52
C LEU A 483 1.82 -1.01 8.90
N LEU A 484 1.09 -1.29 9.98
CA LEU A 484 1.59 -1.08 11.35
C LEU A 484 2.79 -1.99 11.65
N GLY A 485 2.75 -3.25 11.22
CA GLY A 485 3.87 -4.19 11.35
C GLY A 485 5.12 -3.75 10.59
N LEU A 486 4.97 -3.23 9.37
CA LEU A 486 6.08 -2.67 8.60
C LEU A 486 6.69 -1.43 9.28
N LEU A 487 5.84 -0.56 9.85
CA LEU A 487 6.31 0.60 10.61
C LEU A 487 7.07 0.17 11.88
N ALA A 488 6.58 -0.83 12.60
CA ALA A 488 7.25 -1.38 13.78
C ALA A 488 8.61 -2.01 13.40
N TYR A 489 8.65 -2.78 12.30
CA TYR A 489 9.90 -3.37 11.80
C TYR A 489 10.93 -2.32 11.40
N ALA A 490 10.49 -1.21 10.81
CA ALA A 490 11.36 -0.08 10.44
C ALA A 490 11.70 0.85 11.61
N ASP A 491 11.31 0.52 12.85
CA ASP A 491 11.39 1.40 14.04
C ASP A 491 10.77 2.79 13.78
N ALA A 492 9.70 2.81 12.98
CA ALA A 492 9.00 4.03 12.56
C ALA A 492 7.58 4.12 13.14
N LEU A 493 7.22 3.21 14.07
CA LEU A 493 5.91 3.18 14.71
C LEU A 493 5.87 4.14 15.88
N ASP A 494 5.13 5.21 15.72
CA ASP A 494 4.81 6.20 16.74
C ASP A 494 3.37 6.71 16.56
N ASN A 495 2.95 7.63 17.40
CA ASN A 495 1.58 8.20 17.34
C ASN A 495 1.26 8.84 15.99
N GLU A 496 2.23 9.49 15.36
CA GLU A 496 2.10 10.14 14.05
C GLU A 496 1.85 9.13 12.93
N SER A 497 2.65 8.06 12.89
CA SER A 497 2.49 7.02 11.88
C SER A 497 1.20 6.22 12.09
N GLY A 498 0.80 6.00 13.34
CA GLY A 498 -0.50 5.42 13.69
C GLY A 498 -1.67 6.24 13.18
N LEU A 499 -1.62 7.57 13.35
CA LEU A 499 -2.64 8.49 12.78
C LEU A 499 -2.67 8.45 11.25
N SER A 500 -1.51 8.35 10.61
CA SER A 500 -1.44 8.24 9.15
C SER A 500 -2.05 6.92 8.63
N VAL A 501 -1.83 5.80 9.30
CA VAL A 501 -2.48 4.51 8.98
C VAL A 501 -4.00 4.61 9.14
N LEU A 502 -4.46 5.22 10.24
CA LEU A 502 -5.89 5.47 10.47
C LEU A 502 -6.48 6.36 9.36
N ALA A 503 -5.76 7.39 8.93
CA ALA A 503 -6.20 8.27 7.85
C ALA A 503 -6.36 7.53 6.52
N VAL A 504 -5.44 6.61 6.16
CA VAL A 504 -5.59 5.75 4.98
C VAL A 504 -6.91 4.96 5.05
N GLY A 505 -7.20 4.34 6.18
CA GLY A 505 -8.44 3.58 6.39
C GLY A 505 -9.69 4.44 6.28
N VAL A 506 -9.76 5.52 7.05
CA VAL A 506 -10.94 6.42 7.09
C VAL A 506 -11.18 7.09 5.73
N CYS A 507 -10.15 7.65 5.11
CA CYS A 507 -10.28 8.30 3.79
C CYS A 507 -10.67 7.29 2.71
N GLY A 508 -10.08 6.09 2.73
CA GLY A 508 -10.41 5.02 1.80
C GLY A 508 -11.86 4.56 1.92
N ILE A 509 -12.32 4.28 3.15
CA ILE A 509 -13.72 3.88 3.43
C ILE A 509 -14.67 5.00 3.04
N ALA A 510 -14.41 6.24 3.46
CA ALA A 510 -15.23 7.39 3.08
C ALA A 510 -15.34 7.50 1.55
N GLY A 511 -14.22 7.38 0.83
CA GLY A 511 -14.20 7.35 -0.64
C GLY A 511 -15.05 6.23 -1.23
N ALA A 512 -14.94 5.01 -0.70
CA ALA A 512 -15.69 3.84 -1.18
C ALA A 512 -17.22 4.04 -1.09
N PHE A 513 -17.69 4.70 -0.04
CA PHE A 513 -19.10 4.97 0.21
C PHE A 513 -19.58 6.32 -0.33
N THR A 514 -18.70 7.21 -0.80
CA THR A 514 -19.08 8.51 -1.38
C THR A 514 -19.59 8.33 -2.81
N ARG A 515 -20.83 7.84 -2.94
CA ARG A 515 -21.55 7.71 -4.22
C ARG A 515 -23.03 8.06 -4.01
N ARG A 516 -23.39 9.32 -4.25
CA ARG A 516 -24.77 9.77 -4.18
C ARG A 516 -25.46 9.54 -5.52
N ARG A 517 -26.60 8.86 -5.50
CA ARG A 517 -27.45 8.68 -6.68
C ARG A 517 -28.13 9.98 -7.07
N THR A 518 -28.40 10.15 -8.38
CA THR A 518 -29.32 11.15 -8.89
C THR A 518 -30.77 10.76 -8.55
N GLU A 519 -31.71 11.64 -8.71
CA GLU A 519 -33.14 11.30 -8.57
C GLU A 519 -33.57 10.22 -9.56
N PHE A 520 -33.11 10.32 -10.81
CA PHE A 520 -33.31 9.31 -11.83
C PHE A 520 -32.71 7.95 -11.41
N GLY A 521 -31.45 7.93 -10.98
CA GLY A 521 -30.79 6.71 -10.54
C GLY A 521 -31.44 6.09 -9.28
N ASN A 522 -31.95 6.92 -8.37
CA ASN A 522 -32.66 6.43 -7.18
C ASN A 522 -34.04 5.84 -7.54
N ARG A 523 -34.77 6.46 -8.47
CA ARG A 523 -36.05 5.96 -9.00
C ARG A 523 -35.85 4.58 -9.64
N LEU A 524 -34.91 4.47 -10.59
CA LEU A 524 -34.62 3.20 -11.25
C LEU A 524 -34.21 2.12 -10.26
N LEU A 525 -33.36 2.45 -9.28
CA LEU A 525 -32.98 1.48 -8.24
C LEU A 525 -34.19 0.98 -7.46
N SER A 526 -35.10 1.87 -7.09
CA SER A 526 -36.30 1.49 -6.35
C SER A 526 -37.17 0.56 -7.19
N GLN A 527 -37.33 0.80 -8.49
CA GLN A 527 -38.04 -0.09 -9.43
C GLN A 527 -37.37 -1.46 -9.54
N VAL A 528 -36.01 -1.51 -9.68
CA VAL A 528 -35.25 -2.77 -9.76
C VAL A 528 -35.37 -3.58 -8.45
N ILE A 529 -35.31 -2.91 -7.30
CA ILE A 529 -35.46 -3.57 -5.99
C ILE A 529 -36.90 -4.10 -5.84
N ALA A 530 -37.90 -3.33 -6.23
CA ALA A 530 -39.29 -3.74 -6.19
C ALA A 530 -39.55 -4.97 -7.07
N LEU A 531 -39.02 -4.97 -8.31
CA LEU A 531 -39.08 -6.15 -9.21
C LEU A 531 -38.37 -7.36 -8.57
N LYS A 532 -37.19 -7.19 -8.03
CA LYS A 532 -36.46 -8.28 -7.37
C LYS A 532 -37.28 -8.87 -6.21
N GLN A 533 -37.85 -8.02 -5.35
CA GLN A 533 -38.70 -8.45 -4.22
C GLN A 533 -39.97 -9.16 -4.68
N GLN A 534 -40.58 -8.71 -5.78
CA GLN A 534 -41.71 -9.38 -6.39
C GLN A 534 -41.37 -10.78 -6.85
N LEU A 535 -40.21 -10.96 -7.53
CA LEU A 535 -39.74 -12.27 -7.98
C LEU A 535 -39.34 -13.19 -6.80
N GLU A 536 -38.82 -12.63 -5.72
CA GLU A 536 -38.42 -13.40 -4.52
C GLU A 536 -39.65 -13.83 -3.67
N LYS A 537 -40.60 -12.93 -3.48
CA LYS A 537 -41.76 -13.19 -2.59
C LYS A 537 -42.79 -14.10 -3.19
N GLY A 538 -42.87 -14.17 -4.54
CA GLY A 538 -43.73 -15.01 -5.31
C GLY A 538 -45.13 -15.17 -4.67
N GLN A 539 -46.05 -14.26 -4.93
CA GLN A 539 -47.46 -14.64 -4.75
C GLN A 539 -47.66 -15.88 -5.62
N GLN A 540 -48.33 -16.93 -5.12
CA GLN A 540 -48.53 -18.15 -5.90
C GLN A 540 -49.10 -17.79 -7.27
N ASN A 541 -48.23 -17.73 -8.28
CA ASN A 541 -48.58 -17.29 -9.65
C ASN A 541 -49.28 -18.42 -10.43
N ARG A 542 -49.99 -19.35 -9.72
CA ARG A 542 -50.69 -20.48 -10.30
C ARG A 542 -51.79 -20.10 -11.31
N SER A 543 -52.25 -18.87 -11.30
CA SER A 543 -53.22 -18.35 -12.27
C SER A 543 -52.59 -17.62 -13.47
N GLN A 544 -51.28 -17.45 -13.47
CA GLN A 544 -50.58 -16.75 -14.55
C GLN A 544 -50.20 -17.75 -15.68
N PRO A 545 -50.24 -17.32 -16.93
CA PRO A 545 -49.86 -18.15 -18.06
C PRO A 545 -48.34 -18.45 -18.02
N SER A 546 -47.92 -19.59 -18.60
CA SER A 546 -46.51 -20.00 -18.68
C SER A 546 -45.62 -18.94 -19.33
N SER A 547 -46.17 -18.13 -20.25
CA SER A 547 -45.49 -16.99 -20.88
C SER A 547 -45.00 -15.94 -19.86
N TYR A 548 -45.70 -15.75 -18.75
CA TYR A 548 -45.27 -14.83 -17.69
C TYR A 548 -44.00 -15.31 -16.97
N PHE A 549 -43.85 -16.62 -16.79
CA PHE A 549 -42.63 -17.19 -16.26
C PHE A 549 -41.41 -16.82 -17.13
N PHE A 550 -41.53 -17.04 -18.45
CA PHE A 550 -40.44 -16.80 -19.40
C PHE A 550 -40.11 -15.32 -19.56
N SER A 551 -41.10 -14.43 -19.55
CA SER A 551 -40.90 -13.00 -19.73
C SER A 551 -40.03 -12.35 -18.65
N LEU A 552 -40.01 -12.93 -17.45
CA LEU A 552 -39.21 -12.44 -16.31
C LEU A 552 -38.01 -13.30 -15.97
N LEU A 553 -37.82 -14.45 -16.64
CA LEU A 553 -36.71 -15.38 -16.38
C LEU A 553 -35.30 -14.72 -16.55
N ALA A 554 -35.16 -13.87 -17.55
CA ALA A 554 -33.92 -13.13 -17.78
C ALA A 554 -33.55 -12.20 -16.61
N TYR A 555 -34.56 -11.58 -15.97
CA TYR A 555 -34.37 -10.77 -14.76
C TYR A 555 -34.07 -11.63 -13.53
N ALA A 556 -34.77 -12.75 -13.37
CA ALA A 556 -34.52 -13.69 -12.29
C ALA A 556 -33.06 -14.22 -12.36
N TYR A 557 -32.58 -14.47 -13.59
CA TYR A 557 -31.19 -14.87 -13.83
C TYR A 557 -30.18 -13.82 -13.38
N VAL A 558 -30.40 -12.56 -13.76
CA VAL A 558 -29.50 -11.44 -13.39
C VAL A 558 -29.48 -11.23 -11.87
N PHE A 559 -30.63 -11.36 -11.21
CA PHE A 559 -30.74 -11.22 -9.76
C PHE A 559 -30.23 -12.44 -8.97
N ASN A 560 -29.85 -13.52 -9.66
CA ASN A 560 -29.44 -14.80 -9.07
C ASN A 560 -30.51 -15.47 -8.21
N ILE A 561 -31.76 -15.40 -8.65
CA ILE A 561 -32.94 -15.93 -7.97
C ILE A 561 -33.80 -16.81 -8.90
N SER A 562 -33.23 -17.30 -10.02
CA SER A 562 -33.96 -18.10 -11.02
C SER A 562 -34.65 -19.33 -10.39
N GLU A 563 -33.97 -20.00 -9.45
CA GLU A 563 -34.52 -21.16 -8.74
C GLU A 563 -35.68 -20.76 -7.81
N ILE A 564 -35.56 -19.62 -7.10
CA ILE A 564 -36.63 -19.10 -6.25
C ILE A 564 -37.84 -18.74 -7.12
N TRP A 565 -37.58 -18.05 -8.24
CA TRP A 565 -38.62 -17.67 -9.21
C TRP A 565 -39.32 -18.92 -9.77
N ALA A 566 -38.60 -19.94 -10.17
CA ALA A 566 -39.14 -21.19 -10.67
C ALA A 566 -40.06 -21.90 -9.67
N LYS A 567 -39.70 -21.92 -8.40
CA LYS A 567 -40.51 -22.53 -7.33
C LYS A 567 -41.87 -21.84 -7.14
N THR A 568 -42.04 -20.59 -7.55
CA THR A 568 -43.35 -19.88 -7.46
C THR A 568 -44.36 -20.40 -8.46
N PHE A 569 -43.94 -21.15 -9.48
CA PHE A 569 -44.76 -21.82 -10.50
C PHE A 569 -44.82 -23.33 -10.31
N ASP A 570 -44.42 -23.85 -9.16
CA ASP A 570 -44.36 -25.30 -8.91
C ASP A 570 -45.80 -25.93 -9.05
N GLY A 571 -45.85 -27.02 -9.79
CA GLY A 571 -47.10 -27.72 -10.13
C GLY A 571 -47.84 -27.20 -11.38
N LEU A 572 -47.28 -26.24 -12.11
CA LEU A 572 -47.78 -25.83 -13.44
C LEU A 572 -47.06 -26.64 -14.54
N GLU A 573 -47.85 -27.15 -15.50
CA GLU A 573 -47.29 -27.70 -16.75
C GLU A 573 -46.85 -26.50 -17.62
N LEU A 574 -45.56 -26.50 -18.00
CA LEU A 574 -45.00 -25.50 -18.91
C LEU A 574 -45.28 -25.90 -20.36
N GLU A 575 -45.87 -25.02 -21.10
CA GLU A 575 -45.78 -25.07 -22.56
C GLU A 575 -44.40 -24.54 -22.99
N ALA A 576 -43.82 -25.18 -24.04
CA ALA A 576 -42.53 -24.72 -24.57
C ALA A 576 -42.61 -23.26 -25.03
N PRO A 577 -41.65 -22.39 -24.65
CA PRO A 577 -41.69 -21.02 -25.13
C PRO A 577 -41.49 -20.98 -26.63
N HIS A 578 -42.15 -20.02 -27.31
CA HIS A 578 -42.13 -19.86 -28.78
C HIS A 578 -40.72 -19.72 -29.36
N TRP A 579 -39.76 -19.33 -28.56
CA TRP A 579 -38.36 -19.10 -28.94
C TRP A 579 -37.45 -20.29 -28.66
N PHE A 580 -37.95 -21.43 -28.14
CA PHE A 580 -37.17 -22.63 -27.92
C PHE A 580 -37.49 -23.72 -28.94
N ARG A 581 -36.47 -24.30 -29.57
CA ARG A 581 -36.59 -25.47 -30.46
C ARG A 581 -35.65 -26.58 -29.98
N GLY A 582 -36.22 -27.76 -29.75
CA GLY A 582 -35.46 -28.94 -29.32
C GLY A 582 -36.34 -29.95 -28.60
N ARG A 583 -35.75 -31.09 -28.16
CA ARG A 583 -36.49 -32.09 -27.40
C ARG A 583 -36.76 -31.60 -25.98
N PHE A 584 -37.98 -31.17 -25.74
CA PHE A 584 -38.48 -30.73 -24.43
C PHE A 584 -38.76 -31.89 -23.47
N ILE A 585 -38.13 -33.06 -23.66
CA ILE A 585 -38.54 -34.37 -23.15
C ILE A 585 -38.59 -34.47 -21.62
N ASN A 586 -37.97 -33.57 -20.85
CA ASN A 586 -37.99 -33.62 -19.38
C ASN A 586 -38.08 -32.21 -18.73
N LEU A 587 -38.47 -31.18 -19.49
CA LEU A 587 -38.51 -29.80 -18.98
C LEU A 587 -39.94 -29.37 -18.54
N TYR A 588 -40.77 -30.36 -18.15
CA TYR A 588 -42.13 -30.10 -17.72
C TYR A 588 -42.25 -29.33 -16.39
N SER A 589 -41.13 -29.15 -15.66
CA SER A 589 -41.13 -28.29 -14.48
C SER A 589 -40.36 -27.02 -14.69
N THR A 590 -40.86 -25.93 -14.15
CA THR A 590 -40.23 -24.59 -14.12
C THR A 590 -38.80 -24.65 -13.53
N LEU A 591 -38.59 -25.50 -12.51
CA LEU A 591 -37.32 -25.68 -11.86
C LEU A 591 -36.28 -26.32 -12.80
N TYR A 592 -36.66 -27.36 -13.53
CA TYR A 592 -35.79 -28.03 -14.51
C TYR A 592 -35.39 -27.08 -15.64
N PHE A 593 -36.36 -26.34 -16.17
CA PHE A 593 -36.09 -25.34 -17.22
C PHE A 593 -35.19 -24.21 -16.71
N SER A 594 -35.42 -23.73 -15.49
CA SER A 594 -34.59 -22.70 -14.87
C SER A 594 -33.16 -23.17 -14.67
N ASN A 595 -32.94 -24.42 -14.23
CA ASN A 595 -31.61 -24.99 -14.03
C ASN A 595 -30.89 -25.18 -15.37
N TRP A 596 -31.57 -25.74 -16.39
CA TRP A 596 -31.04 -25.84 -17.75
C TRP A 596 -30.64 -24.46 -18.29
N ALA A 597 -31.52 -23.45 -18.18
CA ALA A 597 -31.22 -22.09 -18.65
C ALA A 597 -30.02 -21.48 -17.91
N ASN A 598 -29.87 -21.73 -16.59
CA ASN A 598 -28.73 -21.28 -15.83
C ASN A 598 -27.41 -21.94 -16.28
N GLU A 599 -27.42 -23.26 -16.56
CA GLU A 599 -26.26 -24.02 -17.02
C GLU A 599 -25.87 -23.58 -18.43
N GLU A 600 -26.83 -23.47 -19.35
CA GLU A 600 -26.57 -23.00 -20.72
C GLU A 600 -26.04 -21.56 -20.76
N LEU A 601 -26.64 -20.65 -20.01
CA LEU A 601 -26.14 -19.28 -19.96
C LEU A 601 -24.75 -19.21 -19.33
N ALA A 602 -24.44 -20.05 -18.35
CA ALA A 602 -23.09 -20.13 -17.77
C ALA A 602 -22.09 -20.70 -18.77
N ALA A 603 -22.47 -21.70 -19.56
CA ALA A 603 -21.63 -22.27 -20.63
C ALA A 603 -21.39 -21.23 -21.75
N LEU A 604 -22.43 -20.52 -22.18
CA LEU A 604 -22.31 -19.41 -23.15
C LEU A 604 -21.45 -18.27 -22.60
N GLU A 605 -21.58 -17.94 -21.30
CA GLU A 605 -20.73 -16.95 -20.63
C GLU A 605 -19.26 -17.34 -20.70
N SER A 606 -18.93 -18.61 -20.42
CA SER A 606 -17.54 -19.10 -20.48
C SER A 606 -16.96 -19.04 -21.89
N ASN A 607 -17.79 -19.28 -22.93
CA ASN A 607 -17.39 -19.19 -24.34
C ASN A 607 -17.26 -17.75 -24.85
N MET A 608 -17.96 -16.80 -24.25
CA MET A 608 -17.97 -15.39 -24.70
C MET A 608 -17.01 -14.49 -23.93
N THR A 609 -16.33 -15.00 -22.90
CA THR A 609 -15.40 -14.22 -22.07
C THR A 609 -14.00 -14.78 -22.16
N ASP A 610 -12.99 -13.88 -22.24
CA ASP A 610 -11.59 -14.27 -22.11
C ASP A 610 -11.34 -14.88 -20.73
N SER A 611 -10.58 -15.98 -20.69
CA SER A 611 -9.94 -16.42 -19.46
C SER A 611 -8.80 -15.43 -19.18
N ASP A 612 -8.95 -14.59 -18.16
CA ASP A 612 -7.89 -13.72 -17.68
C ASP A 612 -6.73 -14.60 -17.16
N SER A 613 -5.79 -14.93 -18.08
CA SER A 613 -4.51 -15.54 -17.75
C SER A 613 -3.51 -14.40 -17.55
N TYR A 614 -3.28 -14.00 -16.31
CA TYR A 614 -2.12 -13.18 -15.95
C TYR A 614 -0.91 -14.09 -15.83
N GLY A 615 0.01 -13.94 -16.74
CA GLY A 615 1.33 -14.56 -16.70
C GLY A 615 2.23 -13.84 -15.71
N ASP A 616 2.80 -14.66 -14.84
CA ASP A 616 3.80 -14.32 -13.84
C ASP A 616 5.18 -14.18 -14.48
N GLY A 617 5.90 -13.09 -14.15
CA GLY A 617 7.29 -12.85 -14.55
C GLY A 617 8.11 -12.42 -13.36
N GLY A 618 8.84 -13.38 -12.77
CA GLY A 618 9.71 -13.15 -11.65
C GLY A 618 11.06 -12.59 -12.02
N SER A 619 11.72 -11.88 -11.10
CA SER A 619 13.17 -11.67 -11.08
C SER A 619 13.68 -11.39 -9.66
N SER A 620 14.76 -12.07 -9.34
CA SER A 620 15.49 -12.24 -8.09
C SER A 620 16.57 -11.20 -7.85
N GLY A 621 17.02 -11.09 -6.57
CA GLY A 621 18.34 -10.63 -6.11
C GLY A 621 18.29 -9.92 -4.77
N GLY A 622 18.80 -10.45 -3.72
CA GLY A 622 20.13 -10.58 -3.16
C GLY A 622 20.48 -9.34 -2.30
N GLY A 623 20.81 -9.38 -1.17
CA GLY A 623 21.20 -9.80 0.12
C GLY A 623 22.32 -8.97 0.72
N GLY A 624 22.35 -8.82 2.07
CA GLY A 624 23.47 -8.40 2.91
C GLY A 624 23.31 -7.01 3.52
N GLY A 625 23.48 -6.79 4.76
CA GLY A 625 24.36 -7.07 5.82
C GLY A 625 24.71 -5.77 6.55
N SER A 626 24.57 -5.71 7.87
CA SER A 626 24.74 -4.54 8.75
C SER A 626 26.18 -4.31 9.18
N GLY A 627 26.59 -3.02 9.44
CA GLY A 627 27.87 -2.68 10.07
C GLY A 627 28.03 -1.21 10.38
N GLY A 628 28.75 -0.92 11.44
CA GLY A 628 28.90 0.37 12.14
C GLY A 628 29.69 1.44 11.41
N GLY A 629 29.50 2.70 11.88
CA GLY A 629 30.05 3.89 11.29
C GLY A 629 31.57 4.05 11.48
N GLY A 630 32.26 4.43 10.45
CA GLY A 630 33.67 4.70 10.42
C GLY A 630 34.11 5.43 9.17
N GLY A 631 35.38 5.43 8.91
CA GLY A 631 35.95 6.01 7.72
C GLY A 631 37.02 5.12 7.15
N GLY A 632 37.38 5.36 5.92
CA GLY A 632 38.43 4.68 5.20
C GLY A 632 39.08 5.59 4.18
N SER A 633 40.13 5.12 3.52
CA SER A 633 40.71 5.78 2.36
C SER A 633 40.24 5.11 1.08
N TRP A 634 40.24 5.81 0.01
CA TRP A 634 39.83 5.33 -1.31
C TRP A 634 40.72 5.84 -2.44
#